data_36c56efcd889f60ed8ce12b4e262af59
#
_entry.id   36c56efcd889f60ed8ce12b4e262af59
#
_cell.length_a   1.000
_cell.length_b   1.000
_cell.length_c   1.000
_cell.angle_alpha   90.00
_cell.angle_beta   90.00
_cell.angle_gamma   90.00
#
_symmetry.space_group_name_H-M   'P 1'
#
loop_
_entity.id
_entity.type
_entity.pdbx_description
1 polymer ?
#
loop_
_entity_poly.entity_id
_entity_poly.type
_entity_poly.pdbx_seq_one_letter_code
_entity_poly.pdbx_strand_id
1 'polypeptide(L)'
;MEAIKLELEEYGEALEFHVELPLTAEPLKIDCVIIKKSKNLVIKKNFAAIFREINLLEYKSPEDYISTEDFYKVYGYACLYAYLKKEPVSKMTLTFIGSRYPRNLLKHLVKIRKYTVEENSPGIYTVTGDILSIQIIYSRRLSAEENLWLRELNFLDLAEMHRILTEIHRQDKAARVKAYLDVIARANKEILPEVLKMSDGTLTLDQILEEAGWVAKWEARGEARGEARGEARGEARGEERKAFKIAENMINLGYSIDDIAAVTLLDTEKVRELAKSLGVI
;
A
#
# COMPACT_ATOMS: atom_id res chain seq x y z
N MET A 1 -2.44 3.42 -7.65
CA MET A 1 -2.87 3.52 -9.06
C MET A 1 -3.82 4.69 -9.32
N GLU A 2 -4.77 4.95 -8.42
CA GLU A 2 -5.73 6.07 -8.58
C GLU A 2 -5.04 7.45 -8.67
N ALA A 3 -3.93 7.67 -7.94
CA ALA A 3 -3.16 8.91 -8.06
C ALA A 3 -2.66 9.17 -9.50
N ILE A 4 -2.20 8.13 -10.19
CA ILE A 4 -1.77 8.23 -11.61
C ILE A 4 -2.95 8.61 -12.51
N LYS A 5 -4.12 7.98 -12.29
CA LYS A 5 -5.32 8.30 -13.06
C LYS A 5 -5.79 9.74 -12.80
N LEU A 6 -5.66 10.24 -11.57
CA LEU A 6 -5.96 11.63 -11.22
C LEU A 6 -4.98 12.61 -11.88
N GLU A 7 -3.67 12.30 -11.87
CA GLU A 7 -2.66 13.15 -12.51
C GLU A 7 -2.83 13.23 -14.04
N LEU A 8 -3.37 12.18 -14.66
CA LEU A 8 -3.56 12.07 -16.11
C LEU A 8 -5.02 12.19 -16.54
N GLU A 9 -5.91 12.70 -15.67
CA GLU A 9 -7.35 12.68 -15.91
C GLU A 9 -7.77 13.46 -17.17
N GLU A 10 -7.11 14.58 -17.47
CA GLU A 10 -7.37 15.37 -18.66
C GLU A 10 -7.11 14.60 -19.99
N TYR A 11 -6.34 13.50 -19.89
CA TYR A 11 -6.02 12.62 -21.03
C TYR A 11 -6.83 11.32 -21.02
N GLY A 12 -7.80 11.15 -20.11
CA GLY A 12 -8.46 9.88 -19.81
C GLY A 12 -9.09 9.18 -21.01
N GLU A 13 -9.64 9.94 -21.97
CA GLU A 13 -10.21 9.35 -23.21
C GLU A 13 -9.14 8.83 -24.17
N ALA A 14 -7.93 9.42 -24.12
CA ALA A 14 -6.80 9.08 -25.00
C ALA A 14 -5.84 8.05 -24.38
N LEU A 15 -6.10 7.64 -23.12
CA LEU A 15 -5.30 6.65 -22.39
C LEU A 15 -6.16 5.42 -22.05
N GLU A 16 -5.52 4.27 -22.00
CA GLU A 16 -6.11 3.02 -21.52
C GLU A 16 -5.27 2.52 -20.34
N PHE A 17 -5.92 2.31 -19.19
CA PHE A 17 -5.27 1.88 -17.95
C PHE A 17 -5.60 0.42 -17.66
N HIS A 18 -4.59 -0.43 -17.61
CA HIS A 18 -4.69 -1.81 -17.14
C HIS A 18 -4.02 -1.93 -15.77
N VAL A 19 -4.79 -2.20 -14.76
CA VAL A 19 -4.32 -2.40 -13.37
C VAL A 19 -4.21 -3.89 -13.11
N GLU A 20 -3.13 -4.32 -12.44
CA GLU A 20 -2.86 -5.73 -12.12
C GLU A 20 -2.93 -6.68 -13.34
N LEU A 21 -2.38 -6.25 -14.49
CA LEU A 21 -2.39 -7.04 -15.72
C LEU A 21 -1.62 -8.35 -15.54
N PRO A 22 -2.27 -9.54 -15.61
CA PRO A 22 -1.57 -10.81 -15.52
C PRO A 22 -0.75 -11.08 -16.79
N LEU A 23 0.53 -11.48 -16.62
CA LEU A 23 1.42 -11.78 -17.75
C LEU A 23 1.48 -13.28 -18.07
N THR A 24 1.15 -14.14 -17.11
CA THR A 24 1.23 -15.61 -17.23
C THR A 24 0.04 -16.24 -16.53
N ALA A 25 -0.10 -17.57 -16.65
CA ALA A 25 -1.12 -18.34 -15.91
C ALA A 25 -0.86 -18.35 -14.39
N GLU A 26 0.39 -18.18 -13.95
CA GLU A 26 0.74 -17.89 -12.57
C GLU A 26 0.74 -16.37 -12.34
N PRO A 27 0.48 -15.86 -11.12
CA PRO A 27 0.15 -14.47 -10.86
C PRO A 27 1.36 -13.52 -10.94
N LEU A 28 2.10 -13.52 -12.06
CA LEU A 28 3.03 -12.45 -12.39
C LEU A 28 2.21 -11.24 -12.86
N LYS A 29 2.12 -10.22 -12.01
CA LYS A 29 1.33 -9.02 -12.28
C LYS A 29 2.23 -7.80 -12.40
N ILE A 30 1.91 -6.92 -13.34
CA ILE A 30 2.42 -5.55 -13.40
C ILE A 30 1.42 -4.66 -12.67
N ASP A 31 1.90 -3.77 -11.79
CA ASP A 31 1.01 -2.89 -11.02
C ASP A 31 0.14 -2.01 -11.93
N CYS A 32 0.74 -1.43 -12.97
CA CYS A 32 -0.01 -0.69 -13.97
C CYS A 32 0.67 -0.69 -15.34
N VAL A 33 -0.14 -0.79 -16.38
CA VAL A 33 0.26 -0.51 -17.75
C VAL A 33 -0.63 0.60 -18.30
N ILE A 34 0.00 1.67 -18.81
CA ILE A 34 -0.69 2.78 -19.49
C ILE A 34 -0.40 2.69 -20.97
N ILE A 35 -1.43 2.55 -21.78
CA ILE A 35 -1.32 2.50 -23.24
C ILE A 35 -1.86 3.80 -23.82
N LYS A 36 -1.04 4.51 -24.60
CA LYS A 36 -1.51 5.67 -25.37
C LYS A 36 -2.31 5.21 -26.58
N LYS A 37 -3.58 5.58 -26.66
CA LYS A 37 -4.45 5.26 -27.80
C LYS A 37 -4.05 6.00 -29.06
N SER A 38 -3.38 7.13 -28.95
CA SER A 38 -2.84 7.91 -30.05
C SER A 38 -1.34 8.10 -29.90
N LYS A 39 -0.58 7.78 -30.98
CA LYS A 39 0.89 7.97 -31.00
C LYS A 39 1.32 9.43 -30.85
N ASN A 40 0.49 10.35 -31.32
CA ASN A 40 0.77 11.79 -31.30
C ASN A 40 0.32 12.49 -30.01
N LEU A 41 -0.20 11.73 -29.03
CA LEU A 41 -0.59 12.30 -27.75
C LEU A 41 0.62 12.84 -27.00
N VAL A 42 0.62 14.14 -26.74
CA VAL A 42 1.61 14.83 -25.90
C VAL A 42 1.00 15.04 -24.52
N ILE A 43 1.58 14.40 -23.52
CA ILE A 43 1.20 14.57 -22.11
C ILE A 43 2.09 15.63 -21.49
N LYS A 44 1.48 16.72 -21.00
CA LYS A 44 2.23 17.87 -20.45
C LYS A 44 2.76 17.66 -19.04
N LYS A 45 2.35 16.60 -18.36
CA LYS A 45 2.84 16.26 -17.01
C LYS A 45 4.31 15.86 -17.06
N ASN A 46 5.14 16.46 -16.22
CA ASN A 46 6.58 16.25 -16.21
C ASN A 46 6.99 14.78 -15.94
N PHE A 47 6.29 14.09 -15.03
CA PHE A 47 6.56 12.67 -14.75
C PHE A 47 6.21 11.75 -15.94
N ALA A 48 5.40 12.21 -16.86
CA ALA A 48 5.02 11.47 -18.06
C ALA A 48 5.82 11.90 -19.32
N ALA A 49 6.83 12.76 -19.17
CA ALA A 49 7.62 13.28 -20.29
C ALA A 49 8.33 12.17 -21.09
N ILE A 50 8.77 11.09 -20.43
CA ILE A 50 9.40 9.96 -21.11
C ILE A 50 8.40 8.95 -21.71
N PHE A 51 7.09 9.10 -21.45
CA PHE A 51 6.09 8.11 -21.83
C PHE A 51 6.06 7.88 -23.33
N ARG A 52 6.11 6.60 -23.70
CA ARG A 52 5.95 6.11 -25.08
C ARG A 52 4.55 5.50 -25.28
N GLU A 53 4.41 4.62 -26.27
CA GLU A 53 3.12 3.99 -26.56
C GLU A 53 2.65 3.09 -25.40
N ILE A 54 3.59 2.39 -24.74
CA ILE A 54 3.30 1.43 -23.67
C ILE A 54 4.17 1.78 -22.44
N ASN A 55 3.54 2.03 -21.31
CA ASN A 55 4.23 2.51 -20.12
C ASN A 55 3.94 1.57 -18.94
N LEU A 56 4.95 0.87 -18.47
CA LEU A 56 4.86 -0.03 -17.31
C LEU A 56 5.25 0.73 -16.06
N LEU A 57 4.41 0.66 -15.03
CA LEU A 57 4.62 1.35 -13.78
C LEU A 57 4.61 0.35 -12.63
N GLU A 58 5.59 0.49 -11.74
CA GLU A 58 5.68 -0.21 -10.45
C GLU A 58 5.64 0.83 -9.33
N TYR A 59 4.71 0.68 -8.39
CA TYR A 59 4.56 1.55 -7.24
C TYR A 59 4.93 0.82 -5.96
N LYS A 60 5.70 1.48 -5.11
CA LYS A 60 6.03 1.02 -3.77
C LYS A 60 5.34 1.88 -2.72
N SER A 61 4.66 1.22 -1.80
CA SER A 61 3.98 1.88 -0.67
C SER A 61 4.97 2.68 0.19
N PRO A 62 4.51 3.63 1.01
CA PRO A 62 5.38 4.40 1.90
C PRO A 62 6.19 3.55 2.89
N GLU A 63 5.72 2.35 3.21
CA GLU A 63 6.40 1.40 4.09
C GLU A 63 7.52 0.63 3.39
N ASP A 64 7.49 0.57 2.05
CA ASP A 64 8.40 -0.21 1.23
C ASP A 64 9.40 0.70 0.47
N TYR A 65 10.35 0.10 -0.24
CA TYR A 65 11.34 0.81 -1.05
C TYR A 65 11.55 0.10 -2.38
N ILE A 66 12.02 0.84 -3.38
CA ILE A 66 12.35 0.28 -4.69
C ILE A 66 13.73 -0.38 -4.59
N SER A 67 13.76 -1.71 -4.63
CA SER A 67 14.97 -2.51 -4.55
C SER A 67 15.60 -2.77 -5.92
N THR A 68 16.81 -3.33 -5.93
CA THR A 68 17.46 -3.84 -7.14
C THR A 68 16.70 -5.03 -7.72
N GLU A 69 16.14 -5.87 -6.87
CA GLU A 69 15.33 -7.03 -7.21
C GLU A 69 14.03 -6.61 -7.90
N ASP A 70 13.37 -5.56 -7.40
CA ASP A 70 12.19 -4.97 -8.04
C ASP A 70 12.52 -4.46 -9.44
N PHE A 71 13.67 -3.81 -9.59
CA PHE A 71 14.12 -3.36 -10.91
C PHE A 71 14.20 -4.53 -11.89
N TYR A 72 14.88 -5.62 -11.53
CA TYR A 72 15.01 -6.77 -12.41
C TYR A 72 13.69 -7.50 -12.64
N LYS A 73 12.81 -7.57 -11.62
CA LYS A 73 11.47 -8.12 -11.75
C LYS A 73 10.68 -7.37 -12.84
N VAL A 74 10.60 -6.06 -12.74
CA VAL A 74 9.81 -5.23 -13.67
C VAL A 74 10.46 -5.15 -15.05
N TYR A 75 11.79 -5.13 -15.10
CA TYR A 75 12.54 -5.22 -16.36
C TYR A 75 12.23 -6.54 -17.09
N GLY A 76 12.24 -7.65 -16.36
CA GLY A 76 11.82 -8.96 -16.89
C GLY A 76 10.37 -8.96 -17.38
N TYR A 77 9.47 -8.30 -16.66
CA TYR A 77 8.07 -8.14 -17.08
C TYR A 77 7.93 -7.34 -18.38
N ALA A 78 8.73 -6.30 -18.56
CA ALA A 78 8.73 -5.55 -19.81
C ALA A 78 9.19 -6.41 -20.99
N CYS A 79 10.25 -7.20 -20.81
CA CYS A 79 10.70 -8.15 -21.83
C CYS A 79 9.65 -9.21 -22.12
N LEU A 80 9.01 -9.76 -21.10
CA LEU A 80 7.94 -10.75 -21.25
C LEU A 80 6.70 -10.14 -21.92
N TYR A 81 6.32 -8.92 -21.56
CA TYR A 81 5.23 -8.20 -22.21
C TYR A 81 5.51 -7.98 -23.70
N ALA A 82 6.72 -7.51 -24.04
CA ALA A 82 7.15 -7.30 -25.42
C ALA A 82 7.03 -8.58 -26.24
N TYR A 83 7.48 -9.71 -25.69
CA TYR A 83 7.37 -11.03 -26.32
C TYR A 83 5.91 -11.46 -26.52
N LEU A 84 5.11 -11.45 -25.45
CA LEU A 84 3.73 -11.94 -25.48
C LEU A 84 2.81 -11.09 -26.36
N LYS A 85 2.99 -9.76 -26.34
CA LYS A 85 2.19 -8.81 -27.12
C LYS A 85 2.78 -8.53 -28.50
N LYS A 86 3.98 -9.06 -28.80
CA LYS A 86 4.73 -8.80 -30.06
C LYS A 86 4.98 -7.31 -30.29
N GLU A 87 5.21 -6.56 -29.21
CA GLU A 87 5.51 -5.13 -29.27
C GLU A 87 7.02 -4.88 -29.08
N PRO A 88 7.63 -3.98 -29.87
CA PRO A 88 9.03 -3.68 -29.73
C PRO A 88 9.28 -2.91 -28.42
N VAL A 89 10.35 -3.27 -27.69
CA VAL A 89 10.77 -2.60 -26.44
C VAL A 89 11.02 -1.11 -26.63
N SER A 90 11.36 -0.67 -27.84
CA SER A 90 11.54 0.74 -28.18
C SER A 90 10.28 1.59 -28.03
N LYS A 91 9.10 0.98 -27.96
CA LYS A 91 7.82 1.65 -27.70
C LYS A 91 7.44 1.67 -26.22
N MET A 92 8.29 1.13 -25.37
CA MET A 92 7.98 0.92 -23.95
C MET A 92 8.79 1.84 -23.04
N THR A 93 8.20 2.16 -21.89
CA THR A 93 8.90 2.80 -20.78
C THR A 93 8.69 2.02 -19.49
N LEU A 94 9.66 2.10 -18.58
CA LEU A 94 9.57 1.63 -17.21
C LEU A 94 9.59 2.80 -16.25
N THR A 95 8.61 2.87 -15.37
CA THR A 95 8.51 3.88 -14.33
C THR A 95 8.42 3.22 -12.96
N PHE A 96 9.35 3.52 -12.08
CA PHE A 96 9.35 3.10 -10.69
C PHE A 96 8.96 4.28 -9.82
N ILE A 97 7.97 4.12 -8.95
CA ILE A 97 7.46 5.19 -8.09
C ILE A 97 7.56 4.75 -6.64
N GLY A 98 8.20 5.55 -5.81
CA GLY A 98 8.29 5.28 -4.37
C GLY A 98 8.53 6.55 -3.56
N SER A 99 8.17 6.49 -2.29
CA SER A 99 8.29 7.61 -1.35
C SER A 99 9.63 7.65 -0.62
N ARG A 100 10.49 6.65 -0.79
CA ARG A 100 11.84 6.58 -0.23
C ARG A 100 12.87 6.73 -1.33
N TYR A 101 13.92 7.52 -1.05
CA TYR A 101 15.02 7.71 -2.01
C TYR A 101 15.75 6.40 -2.30
N PRO A 102 15.76 5.89 -3.55
CA PRO A 102 16.22 4.54 -3.89
C PRO A 102 17.74 4.48 -4.08
N ARG A 103 18.50 4.87 -3.05
CA ARG A 103 19.96 5.01 -3.09
C ARG A 103 20.69 3.77 -3.62
N ASN A 104 20.28 2.59 -3.16
CA ASN A 104 20.96 1.34 -3.54
C ASN A 104 20.70 0.99 -5.01
N LEU A 105 19.46 1.18 -5.48
CA LEU A 105 19.12 0.98 -6.88
C LEU A 105 19.89 1.96 -7.78
N LEU A 106 19.85 3.27 -7.47
CA LEU A 106 20.61 4.26 -8.28
C LEU A 106 22.09 3.95 -8.33
N LYS A 107 22.70 3.56 -7.20
CA LYS A 107 24.10 3.12 -7.16
C LYS A 107 24.35 1.87 -8.02
N HIS A 108 23.43 0.91 -8.00
CA HIS A 108 23.49 -0.29 -8.82
C HIS A 108 23.42 0.04 -10.31
N LEU A 109 22.47 0.86 -10.72
CA LEU A 109 22.30 1.27 -12.11
C LEU A 109 23.56 1.95 -12.65
N VAL A 110 24.15 2.87 -11.89
CA VAL A 110 25.39 3.56 -12.31
C VAL A 110 26.61 2.65 -12.27
N LYS A 111 26.83 1.92 -11.15
CA LYS A 111 28.08 1.18 -10.96
C LYS A 111 28.12 -0.16 -11.68
N ILE A 112 27.03 -0.89 -11.69
CA ILE A 112 26.96 -2.26 -12.23
C ILE A 112 26.43 -2.24 -13.66
N ARG A 113 25.29 -1.58 -13.90
CA ARG A 113 24.68 -1.49 -15.24
C ARG A 113 25.39 -0.48 -16.15
N LYS A 114 26.22 0.42 -15.57
CA LYS A 114 26.92 1.50 -16.31
C LYS A 114 25.96 2.47 -17.00
N TYR A 115 24.75 2.63 -16.44
CA TYR A 115 23.79 3.60 -16.93
C TYR A 115 24.10 4.99 -16.40
N THR A 116 23.65 6.01 -17.14
CA THR A 116 23.65 7.40 -16.66
C THR A 116 22.29 7.67 -15.98
N VAL A 117 22.33 8.33 -14.83
CA VAL A 117 21.13 8.72 -14.07
C VAL A 117 21.17 10.22 -13.85
N GLU A 118 20.16 10.92 -14.33
CA GLU A 118 20.06 12.38 -14.25
C GLU A 118 18.72 12.79 -13.62
N GLU A 119 18.74 13.75 -12.71
CA GLU A 119 17.53 14.33 -12.15
C GLU A 119 17.08 15.48 -13.06
N ASN A 120 16.05 15.25 -13.89
CA ASN A 120 15.55 16.22 -14.85
C ASN A 120 14.54 17.22 -14.25
N SER A 121 13.85 16.82 -13.20
CA SER A 121 12.96 17.63 -12.38
C SER A 121 13.02 17.15 -10.94
N PRO A 122 12.65 17.95 -9.95
CA PRO A 122 12.68 17.53 -8.56
C PRO A 122 11.99 16.18 -8.34
N GLY A 123 12.76 15.16 -7.91
CA GLY A 123 12.26 13.82 -7.66
C GLY A 123 12.07 12.92 -8.88
N ILE A 124 12.38 13.38 -10.10
CA ILE A 124 12.27 12.60 -11.34
C ILE A 124 13.65 12.33 -11.91
N TYR A 125 14.07 11.07 -11.84
CA TYR A 125 15.37 10.59 -12.30
C TYR A 125 15.20 9.80 -13.61
N THR A 126 15.79 10.27 -14.70
CA THR A 126 15.84 9.55 -15.97
C THR A 126 17.09 8.69 -16.02
N VAL A 127 16.93 7.45 -16.46
CA VAL A 127 18.02 6.48 -16.63
C VAL A 127 18.24 6.25 -18.11
N THR A 128 19.44 6.52 -18.58
CA THR A 128 19.87 6.34 -19.98
C THR A 128 20.99 5.31 -20.08
N GLY A 129 21.15 4.71 -21.26
CA GLY A 129 22.12 3.62 -21.51
C GLY A 129 21.45 2.25 -21.71
N ASP A 130 20.12 2.18 -21.63
CA ASP A 130 19.34 0.99 -21.95
C ASP A 130 18.51 1.23 -23.22
N ILE A 131 18.03 0.13 -23.85
CA ILE A 131 17.08 0.18 -24.96
C ILE A 131 15.67 0.59 -24.50
N LEU A 132 15.34 0.30 -23.24
CA LEU A 132 14.13 0.76 -22.58
C LEU A 132 14.33 2.19 -22.06
N SER A 133 13.31 3.01 -22.19
CA SER A 133 13.28 4.30 -21.48
C SER A 133 12.88 4.04 -20.03
N ILE A 134 13.74 4.39 -19.08
CA ILE A 134 13.54 4.10 -17.67
C ILE A 134 13.54 5.40 -16.88
N GLN A 135 12.61 5.53 -15.93
CA GLN A 135 12.64 6.59 -14.92
C GLN A 135 12.35 6.06 -13.53
N ILE A 136 12.86 6.78 -12.54
CA ILE A 136 12.60 6.53 -11.13
C ILE A 136 12.03 7.82 -10.53
N ILE A 137 10.90 7.72 -9.87
CA ILE A 137 10.21 8.84 -9.25
C ILE A 137 10.30 8.70 -7.73
N TYR A 138 10.99 9.65 -7.11
CA TYR A 138 10.98 9.86 -5.67
C TYR A 138 9.86 10.84 -5.32
N SER A 139 8.68 10.30 -5.00
CA SER A 139 7.43 11.06 -4.92
C SER A 139 7.46 12.20 -3.91
N ARG A 140 8.12 12.03 -2.76
CA ARG A 140 8.25 13.09 -1.74
C ARG A 140 8.93 14.37 -2.22
N ARG A 141 9.75 14.28 -3.26
CA ARG A 141 10.47 15.43 -3.81
C ARG A 141 9.77 16.08 -5.01
N LEU A 142 8.66 15.51 -5.46
CA LEU A 142 7.87 16.11 -6.53
C LEU A 142 7.32 17.48 -6.13
N SER A 143 7.14 18.39 -7.11
CA SER A 143 6.39 19.62 -6.92
C SER A 143 4.91 19.32 -6.64
N ALA A 144 4.35 19.89 -5.59
CA ALA A 144 2.93 19.76 -5.30
C ALA A 144 2.05 20.49 -6.34
N GLU A 145 2.56 21.53 -6.98
CA GLU A 145 1.83 22.27 -8.02
C GLU A 145 1.62 21.43 -9.28
N GLU A 146 2.63 20.61 -9.62
CA GLU A 146 2.59 19.79 -10.84
C GLU A 146 2.07 18.38 -10.61
N ASN A 147 2.36 17.76 -9.43
CA ASN A 147 2.15 16.35 -9.17
C ASN A 147 1.58 16.10 -7.78
N LEU A 148 0.54 16.86 -7.39
CA LEU A 148 -0.04 16.80 -6.05
C LEU A 148 -0.40 15.37 -5.64
N TRP A 149 -1.12 14.66 -6.49
CA TRP A 149 -1.65 13.33 -6.19
C TRP A 149 -0.56 12.27 -6.00
N LEU A 150 0.52 12.31 -6.80
CA LEU A 150 1.66 11.41 -6.66
C LEU A 150 2.52 11.76 -5.46
N ARG A 151 2.72 13.06 -5.20
CA ARG A 151 3.51 13.55 -4.07
C ARG A 151 2.87 13.13 -2.74
N GLU A 152 1.57 13.37 -2.60
CA GLU A 152 0.84 13.15 -1.35
C GLU A 152 0.39 11.69 -1.16
N LEU A 153 0.73 10.79 -2.10
CA LEU A 153 0.56 9.35 -1.92
C LEU A 153 1.64 8.78 -0.98
N ASN A 154 1.60 9.21 0.29
CA ASN A 154 2.67 9.07 1.26
C ASN A 154 2.14 9.05 2.71
N PHE A 155 3.07 8.95 3.69
CA PHE A 155 2.78 9.39 5.04
C PHE A 155 2.73 10.91 5.05
N LEU A 156 1.59 11.47 5.43
CA LEU A 156 1.30 12.90 5.39
C LEU A 156 1.38 13.50 6.80
N ASP A 157 1.80 14.74 6.88
CA ASP A 157 1.54 15.56 8.05
C ASP A 157 0.12 16.19 8.00
N LEU A 158 -0.25 16.89 9.07
CA LEU A 158 -1.58 17.52 9.18
C LEU A 158 -1.84 18.55 8.09
N ALA A 159 -0.82 19.33 7.71
CA ALA A 159 -0.94 20.38 6.68
C ALA A 159 -1.07 19.78 5.28
N GLU A 160 -0.33 18.72 5.00
CA GLU A 160 -0.40 17.97 3.74
C GLU A 160 -1.77 17.29 3.59
N MET A 161 -2.27 16.67 4.66
CA MET A 161 -3.60 16.05 4.67
C MET A 161 -4.70 17.11 4.43
N HIS A 162 -4.64 18.24 5.10
CA HIS A 162 -5.59 19.34 4.91
C HIS A 162 -5.57 19.86 3.47
N ARG A 163 -4.39 20.01 2.87
CA ARG A 163 -4.24 20.45 1.47
C ARG A 163 -4.90 19.46 0.49
N ILE A 164 -4.66 18.16 0.66
CA ILE A 164 -5.27 17.14 -0.19
C ILE A 164 -6.80 17.16 -0.07
N LEU A 165 -7.31 17.23 1.14
CA LEU A 165 -8.76 17.24 1.38
C LEU A 165 -9.41 18.49 0.78
N THR A 166 -8.76 19.64 0.88
CA THR A 166 -9.20 20.89 0.25
C THR A 166 -9.25 20.78 -1.27
N GLU A 167 -8.22 20.18 -1.88
CA GLU A 167 -8.19 20.00 -3.34
C GLU A 167 -9.24 18.98 -3.81
N ILE A 168 -9.48 17.94 -3.03
CA ILE A 168 -10.54 16.96 -3.28
C ILE A 168 -11.91 17.64 -3.33
N HIS A 169 -12.19 18.50 -2.37
CA HIS A 169 -13.45 19.26 -2.32
C HIS A 169 -13.61 20.17 -3.54
N ARG A 170 -12.53 20.77 -3.99
CA ARG A 170 -12.55 21.68 -5.16
C ARG A 170 -12.85 20.96 -6.47
N GLN A 171 -12.50 19.70 -6.58
CA GLN A 171 -12.57 18.92 -7.82
C GLN A 171 -13.79 18.02 -7.89
N ASP A 172 -14.95 18.31 -7.77
CA ASP A 172 -16.21 17.53 -7.88
C ASP A 172 -16.10 16.18 -8.68
N LYS A 173 -15.23 15.25 -8.21
CA LYS A 173 -14.84 14.00 -8.88
C LYS A 173 -15.00 12.78 -7.96
N ALA A 174 -16.17 12.62 -7.36
CA ALA A 174 -16.47 11.75 -6.23
C ALA A 174 -15.91 10.30 -6.30
N ALA A 175 -15.98 9.61 -7.44
CA ALA A 175 -15.60 8.19 -7.50
C ALA A 175 -14.09 7.92 -7.46
N ARG A 176 -13.29 8.68 -8.24
CA ARG A 176 -11.81 8.53 -8.27
C ARG A 176 -11.18 9.04 -6.99
N VAL A 177 -11.71 10.14 -6.49
CA VAL A 177 -11.31 10.72 -5.23
C VAL A 177 -11.54 9.75 -4.07
N LYS A 178 -12.64 9.02 -4.06
CA LYS A 178 -12.92 8.01 -3.03
C LYS A 178 -11.85 6.92 -2.97
N ALA A 179 -11.43 6.38 -4.12
CA ALA A 179 -10.39 5.35 -4.17
C ALA A 179 -9.02 5.89 -3.73
N TYR A 180 -8.69 7.12 -4.11
CA TYR A 180 -7.47 7.79 -3.67
C TYR A 180 -7.46 8.04 -2.15
N LEU A 181 -8.57 8.55 -1.61
CA LEU A 181 -8.76 8.72 -0.16
C LEU A 181 -8.62 7.40 0.61
N ASP A 182 -9.18 6.31 0.10
CA ASP A 182 -9.04 4.98 0.71
C ASP A 182 -7.57 4.57 0.89
N VAL A 183 -6.72 4.92 -0.07
CA VAL A 183 -5.27 4.63 -0.01
C VAL A 183 -4.58 5.52 1.02
N ILE A 184 -4.81 6.83 0.95
CA ILE A 184 -4.20 7.80 1.88
C ILE A 184 -4.61 7.52 3.32
N ALA A 185 -5.88 7.27 3.58
CA ALA A 185 -6.36 7.01 4.92
C ALA A 185 -5.80 5.73 5.53
N ARG A 186 -5.58 4.70 4.70
CA ARG A 186 -4.90 3.48 5.19
C ARG A 186 -3.46 3.73 5.61
N ALA A 187 -2.75 4.56 4.86
CA ALA A 187 -1.37 4.92 5.17
C ALA A 187 -1.28 5.86 6.38
N ASN A 188 -2.30 6.70 6.62
CA ASN A 188 -2.26 7.79 7.59
C ASN A 188 -3.32 7.66 8.70
N LYS A 189 -3.59 6.44 9.16
CA LYS A 189 -4.64 6.13 10.15
C LYS A 189 -4.53 6.91 11.46
N GLU A 190 -3.31 7.26 11.86
CA GLU A 190 -3.03 7.86 13.17
C GLU A 190 -3.34 9.34 13.19
N ILE A 191 -3.05 10.06 12.10
CA ILE A 191 -3.25 11.52 12.04
C ILE A 191 -4.66 11.93 11.61
N LEU A 192 -5.39 11.04 10.97
CA LEU A 192 -6.69 11.34 10.41
C LEU A 192 -7.74 11.81 11.45
N PRO A 193 -7.82 11.22 12.68
CA PRO A 193 -8.69 11.73 13.73
C PRO A 193 -8.33 13.15 14.22
N GLU A 194 -7.07 13.54 14.13
CA GLU A 194 -6.62 14.88 14.52
C GLU A 194 -6.98 15.92 13.45
N VAL A 195 -6.82 15.58 12.19
CA VAL A 195 -7.23 16.43 11.06
C VAL A 195 -8.74 16.70 11.13
N LEU A 196 -9.54 15.70 11.46
CA LEU A 196 -10.98 15.84 11.63
C LEU A 196 -11.38 16.79 12.76
N LYS A 197 -10.58 16.87 13.83
CA LYS A 197 -10.81 17.80 14.95
C LYS A 197 -10.38 19.24 14.64
N MET A 198 -9.46 19.43 13.70
CA MET A 198 -8.93 20.75 13.31
C MET A 198 -9.84 21.51 12.33
N SER A 199 -10.88 20.88 11.80
CA SER A 199 -11.85 21.54 10.95
C SER A 199 -12.72 22.49 11.81
N ASP A 200 -12.28 23.72 11.97
CA ASP A 200 -12.99 24.82 12.63
C ASP A 200 -14.30 25.11 11.87
N GLY A 201 -15.35 24.32 12.10
CA GLY A 201 -16.70 24.61 11.65
C GLY A 201 -16.93 24.83 10.14
N THR A 202 -15.90 24.65 9.30
CA THR A 202 -16.09 24.62 7.86
C THR A 202 -16.63 23.23 7.49
N LEU A 203 -17.90 23.22 7.21
CA LEU A 203 -18.78 22.10 6.80
C LEU A 203 -18.15 21.08 5.81
N THR A 204 -17.00 21.39 5.25
CA THR A 204 -16.43 20.77 4.07
C THR A 204 -15.80 19.41 4.31
N LEU A 205 -15.16 19.18 5.45
CA LEU A 205 -14.42 17.93 5.68
C LEU A 205 -15.34 16.81 6.16
N ASP A 206 -16.23 17.12 7.08
CA ASP A 206 -17.24 16.18 7.57
C ASP A 206 -18.18 15.77 6.44
N GLN A 207 -18.58 16.72 5.59
CA GLN A 207 -19.40 16.43 4.41
C GLN A 207 -18.66 15.55 3.39
N ILE A 208 -17.37 15.80 3.09
CA ILE A 208 -16.59 14.95 2.18
C ILE A 208 -16.49 13.52 2.71
N LEU A 209 -16.30 13.37 4.01
CA LEU A 209 -16.17 12.05 4.65
C LEU A 209 -17.50 11.33 4.76
N GLU A 210 -18.59 12.07 4.98
CA GLU A 210 -19.96 11.55 5.03
C GLU A 210 -20.47 11.18 3.63
N GLU A 211 -20.30 12.04 2.63
CA GLU A 211 -20.62 11.80 1.22
C GLU A 211 -19.80 10.65 0.64
N ALA A 212 -18.51 10.54 1.04
CA ALA A 212 -17.66 9.40 0.68
C ALA A 212 -18.08 8.09 1.38
N GLY A 213 -19.02 8.14 2.34
CA GLY A 213 -19.45 6.98 3.14
C GLY A 213 -18.36 6.44 4.06
N TRP A 214 -17.44 7.28 4.50
CA TRP A 214 -16.27 6.88 5.28
C TRP A 214 -16.60 6.66 6.75
N VAL A 215 -17.46 7.50 7.31
CA VAL A 215 -17.93 7.38 8.70
C VAL A 215 -18.56 6.01 8.90
N ALA A 216 -19.54 5.65 8.08
CA ALA A 216 -20.21 4.35 8.12
C ALA A 216 -19.25 3.15 7.90
N LYS A 217 -18.24 3.32 7.01
CA LYS A 217 -17.25 2.27 6.72
C LYS A 217 -16.24 2.08 7.86
N TRP A 218 -15.95 3.13 8.62
CA TRP A 218 -15.09 3.05 9.80
C TRP A 218 -15.81 2.48 11.00
N GLU A 219 -17.05 2.88 11.22
CA GLU A 219 -17.93 2.30 12.23
C GLU A 219 -18.08 0.80 12.01
N ALA A 220 -18.46 0.36 10.81
CA ALA A 220 -18.58 -1.06 10.47
C ALA A 220 -17.25 -1.83 10.62
N ARG A 221 -16.10 -1.21 10.30
CA ARG A 221 -14.78 -1.84 10.52
C ARG A 221 -14.38 -1.83 11.99
N GLY A 222 -14.77 -0.81 12.75
CA GLY A 222 -14.57 -0.74 14.19
C GLY A 222 -15.35 -1.85 14.90
N GLU A 223 -16.63 -2.03 14.55
CA GLU A 223 -17.48 -3.09 15.04
C GLU A 223 -16.93 -4.48 14.68
N ALA A 224 -16.62 -4.75 13.42
CA ALA A 224 -16.06 -6.03 12.99
C ALA A 224 -14.74 -6.38 13.69
N ARG A 225 -13.87 -5.39 13.95
CA ARG A 225 -12.65 -5.60 14.73
C ARG A 225 -12.94 -5.80 16.22
N GLY A 226 -13.93 -5.11 16.74
CA GLY A 226 -14.41 -5.26 18.12
C GLY A 226 -14.96 -6.67 18.34
N GLU A 227 -15.82 -7.14 17.44
CA GLU A 227 -16.36 -8.49 17.43
C GLU A 227 -15.26 -9.56 17.32
N ALA A 228 -14.39 -9.48 16.34
CA ALA A 228 -13.30 -10.44 16.15
C ALA A 228 -12.35 -10.51 17.37
N ARG A 229 -12.05 -9.35 17.99
CA ARG A 229 -11.27 -9.31 19.23
C ARG A 229 -12.04 -9.86 20.43
N GLY A 230 -13.34 -9.60 20.49
CA GLY A 230 -14.24 -10.12 21.54
C GLY A 230 -14.33 -11.63 21.45
N GLU A 231 -14.53 -12.16 20.24
CA GLU A 231 -14.64 -13.58 19.94
C GLU A 231 -13.33 -14.32 20.27
N ALA A 232 -12.20 -13.85 19.77
CA ALA A 232 -10.87 -14.42 20.06
C ALA A 232 -10.54 -14.40 21.57
N ARG A 233 -10.89 -13.33 22.30
CA ARG A 233 -10.74 -13.28 23.75
C ARG A 233 -11.72 -14.21 24.48
N GLY A 234 -12.93 -14.34 23.95
CA GLY A 234 -13.96 -15.25 24.49
C GLY A 234 -13.54 -16.71 24.33
N GLU A 235 -13.06 -17.08 23.16
CA GLU A 235 -12.51 -18.43 22.88
C GLU A 235 -11.32 -18.75 23.77
N ALA A 236 -10.32 -17.86 23.82
CA ALA A 236 -9.12 -18.08 24.68
C ALA A 236 -9.48 -18.24 26.16
N ARG A 237 -10.40 -17.40 26.68
CA ARG A 237 -10.90 -17.56 28.06
C ARG A 237 -11.73 -18.83 28.24
N GLY A 238 -12.48 -19.24 27.22
CA GLY A 238 -13.27 -20.46 27.23
C GLY A 238 -12.37 -21.70 27.27
N GLU A 239 -11.31 -21.72 26.47
CA GLU A 239 -10.32 -22.80 26.44
C GLU A 239 -9.55 -22.85 27.77
N GLU A 240 -9.09 -21.74 28.29
CA GLU A 240 -8.40 -21.66 29.58
C GLU A 240 -9.30 -22.19 30.73
N ARG A 241 -10.57 -21.80 30.78
CA ARG A 241 -11.53 -22.32 31.78
C ARG A 241 -11.75 -23.82 31.65
N LYS A 242 -11.83 -24.35 30.44
CA LYS A 242 -11.93 -25.82 30.20
C LYS A 242 -10.66 -26.54 30.68
N ALA A 243 -9.50 -26.00 30.35
CA ALA A 243 -8.21 -26.54 30.79
C ALA A 243 -8.10 -26.58 32.32
N PHE A 244 -8.48 -25.52 33.00
CA PHE A 244 -8.51 -25.46 34.46
C PHE A 244 -9.48 -26.48 35.05
N LYS A 245 -10.67 -26.67 34.48
CA LYS A 245 -11.65 -27.64 34.96
C LYS A 245 -11.21 -29.08 34.76
N ILE A 246 -10.51 -29.36 33.65
CA ILE A 246 -9.88 -30.67 33.41
C ILE A 246 -8.73 -30.90 34.43
N ALA A 247 -7.88 -29.91 34.65
CA ALA A 247 -6.80 -29.98 35.62
C ALA A 247 -7.32 -30.25 37.04
N GLU A 248 -8.39 -29.57 37.47
CA GLU A 248 -9.04 -29.78 38.77
C GLU A 248 -9.53 -31.22 38.93
N ASN A 249 -10.20 -31.75 37.90
CA ASN A 249 -10.66 -33.14 37.91
C ASN A 249 -9.49 -34.14 37.97
N MET A 250 -8.40 -33.90 37.24
CA MET A 250 -7.22 -34.78 37.24
C MET A 250 -6.48 -34.74 38.57
N ILE A 251 -6.38 -33.55 39.20
CA ILE A 251 -5.82 -33.40 40.55
C ILE A 251 -6.61 -34.24 41.56
N ASN A 252 -7.93 -34.15 41.53
CA ASN A 252 -8.81 -34.95 42.42
C ASN A 252 -8.72 -36.45 42.16
N LEU A 253 -8.34 -36.90 40.96
CA LEU A 253 -8.11 -38.29 40.61
C LEU A 253 -6.68 -38.77 40.91
N GLY A 254 -5.80 -37.87 41.40
CA GLY A 254 -4.45 -38.22 41.85
C GLY A 254 -3.40 -38.33 40.74
N TYR A 255 -3.62 -37.69 39.57
CA TYR A 255 -2.61 -37.62 38.53
C TYR A 255 -1.45 -36.73 38.92
N SER A 256 -0.27 -36.96 38.34
CA SER A 256 0.90 -36.13 38.58
C SER A 256 0.77 -34.72 37.96
N ILE A 257 1.44 -33.73 38.55
CA ILE A 257 1.44 -32.35 38.02
C ILE A 257 1.93 -32.30 36.55
N ASP A 258 2.94 -33.09 36.23
CA ASP A 258 3.51 -33.16 34.89
C ASP A 258 2.55 -33.74 33.85
N ASP A 259 1.81 -34.81 34.22
CA ASP A 259 0.78 -35.40 33.37
C ASP A 259 -0.37 -34.47 33.12
N ILE A 260 -0.79 -33.71 34.18
CA ILE A 260 -1.86 -32.73 34.10
C ILE A 260 -1.44 -31.60 33.18
N ALA A 261 -0.23 -31.06 33.32
CA ALA A 261 0.31 -29.98 32.47
C ALA A 261 0.38 -30.45 31.00
N ALA A 262 0.82 -31.69 30.75
CA ALA A 262 0.91 -32.23 29.40
C ALA A 262 -0.47 -32.39 28.72
N VAL A 263 -1.50 -32.77 29.47
CA VAL A 263 -2.87 -32.98 28.93
C VAL A 263 -3.61 -31.68 28.76
N THR A 264 -3.46 -30.74 29.69
CA THR A 264 -4.23 -29.48 29.72
C THR A 264 -3.55 -28.33 29.00
N LEU A 265 -2.28 -28.50 28.64
CA LEU A 265 -1.41 -27.44 28.07
C LEU A 265 -1.26 -26.22 28.99
N LEU A 266 -1.58 -26.40 30.28
CA LEU A 266 -1.32 -25.36 31.31
C LEU A 266 0.13 -25.44 31.77
N ASP A 267 0.67 -24.28 32.13
CA ASP A 267 1.98 -24.21 32.77
C ASP A 267 2.00 -25.03 34.07
N THR A 268 3.06 -25.78 34.30
CA THR A 268 3.24 -26.63 35.51
C THR A 268 3.09 -25.84 36.80
N GLU A 269 3.51 -24.56 36.81
CA GLU A 269 3.34 -23.67 37.95
C GLU A 269 1.87 -23.37 38.22
N LYS A 270 1.08 -23.09 37.20
CA LYS A 270 -0.38 -22.89 37.30
C LYS A 270 -1.11 -24.16 37.83
N VAL A 271 -0.68 -25.33 37.39
CA VAL A 271 -1.23 -26.60 37.89
C VAL A 271 -0.88 -26.81 39.36
N ARG A 272 0.35 -26.45 39.76
CA ARG A 272 0.81 -26.55 41.15
C ARG A 272 0.06 -25.57 42.08
N GLU A 273 -0.17 -24.35 41.62
CA GLU A 273 -0.98 -23.37 42.34
C GLU A 273 -2.41 -23.84 42.52
N LEU A 274 -3.00 -24.42 41.46
CA LEU A 274 -4.34 -25.02 41.52
C LEU A 274 -4.41 -26.16 42.55
N ALA A 275 -3.43 -27.09 42.55
CA ALA A 275 -3.33 -28.19 43.49
C ALA A 275 -3.19 -27.71 44.94
N LYS A 276 -2.41 -26.66 45.18
CA LYS A 276 -2.32 -26.01 46.50
C LYS A 276 -3.66 -25.42 46.92
N SER A 277 -4.36 -24.72 46.01
CA SER A 277 -5.67 -24.12 46.29
C SER A 277 -6.75 -25.16 46.64
N LEU A 278 -6.60 -26.39 46.14
CA LEU A 278 -7.48 -27.52 46.42
C LEU A 278 -7.08 -28.32 47.66
N GLY A 279 -5.94 -27.97 48.26
CA GLY A 279 -5.45 -28.62 49.50
C GLY A 279 -4.90 -30.05 49.29
N VAL A 280 -4.47 -30.38 48.07
CA VAL A 280 -3.96 -31.73 47.73
C VAL A 280 -2.44 -31.81 47.92
N ILE A 281 -1.73 -30.69 47.88
CA ILE A 281 -0.28 -30.58 48.13
C ILE A 281 0.03 -29.36 49.01
#